data_1c5bade937f33474a23c2cfb3f7ce745
#
_entry.id   1c5bade937f33474a23c2cfb3f7ce745
#
_cell.length_a   1.000
_cell.length_b   1.000
_cell.length_c   1.000
_cell.angle_alpha   90.00
_cell.angle_beta   90.00
_cell.angle_gamma   90.00
#
_symmetry.space_group_name_H-M   'P 1'
#
loop_
_entity.id
_entity.type
_entity.pdbx_description
1 polymer ?
#
loop_
_entity_poly.entity_id
_entity_poly.type
_entity_poly.pdbx_seq_one_letter_code
_entity_poly.pdbx_strand_id
1 'polypeptide(L)'
;MRFALAVAAAGLALAPAPSSDRWPAFRGPTADGLSDAKNPPTTWSEKKNVVWKTPVHGKGWASPVVADGKVWVTTADEVRGNEKVKVPTTGGPHKGAVKHVTFFAVCVDLATGKVVHDVKLGEENDPAFCHDFNSYASPTPALDSGKVYAHFGSHGTWCLDAATGKVLWERKDLKCDHFRGPGSSPIVYGDWVLLIFDGFDQQYVIALDKNTGSTVWRQERNIRYGTDNGDYKKAYATPRLLTVNGKAQLVCPSAEATIAYDPKTGAELWRFHHLKKNTMNVAAPPVAGHGLTYLVSGHPAQLMALKQTASGTVGKDAVAWETDKGVPTRPSLLLVKDNLFMVSDGGVVTCLDAKTGKQHWTERLNGQYTASPVCAAGLIYLCNEAGKTTVIRASTDYEVVATNDLDAGFMASPAVVGDTLILRTKTHLYAIAGR
;
A
#
# COMPACT_ATOMS: atom_id res chain seq x y z
N MET A 1 2.63 -62.24 -4.68
CA MET A 1 1.87 -60.98 -4.59
C MET A 1 2.85 -59.83 -4.54
N ARG A 2 2.98 -59.05 -5.65
CA ARG A 2 3.85 -57.88 -5.71
C ARG A 2 2.94 -56.65 -5.57
N PHE A 3 3.12 -55.90 -4.49
CA PHE A 3 2.45 -54.62 -4.31
C PHE A 3 3.21 -53.56 -5.05
N ALA A 4 2.55 -52.91 -6.01
CA ALA A 4 3.06 -51.71 -6.66
C ALA A 4 2.67 -50.48 -5.85
N LEU A 5 3.65 -49.75 -5.31
CA LEU A 5 3.43 -48.42 -4.73
C LEU A 5 3.23 -47.41 -5.87
N ALA A 6 2.07 -46.83 -5.96
CA ALA A 6 1.83 -45.68 -6.81
C ALA A 6 2.29 -44.40 -6.07
N VAL A 7 3.35 -43.78 -6.56
CA VAL A 7 3.81 -42.47 -6.14
C VAL A 7 2.94 -41.40 -6.84
N ALA A 8 2.03 -40.79 -6.11
CA ALA A 8 1.30 -39.64 -6.62
C ALA A 8 2.23 -38.41 -6.63
N ALA A 9 2.64 -37.99 -7.80
CA ALA A 9 3.34 -36.72 -7.99
C ALA A 9 2.32 -35.58 -7.80
N ALA A 10 2.37 -34.89 -6.67
CA ALA A 10 1.66 -33.64 -6.47
C ALA A 10 2.33 -32.56 -7.33
N GLY A 11 1.72 -32.23 -8.46
CA GLY A 11 2.14 -31.12 -9.32
C GLY A 11 1.99 -29.81 -8.53
N LEU A 12 3.11 -29.12 -8.26
CA LEU A 12 3.08 -27.71 -7.86
C LEU A 12 2.48 -26.92 -9.03
N ALA A 13 1.24 -26.45 -8.87
CA ALA A 13 0.70 -25.44 -9.75
C ALA A 13 1.53 -24.17 -9.57
N LEU A 14 2.39 -23.86 -10.53
CA LEU A 14 3.01 -22.53 -10.65
C LEU A 14 1.86 -21.53 -10.74
N ALA A 15 1.88 -20.52 -9.86
CA ALA A 15 1.00 -19.38 -10.01
C ALA A 15 1.20 -18.80 -11.42
N PRO A 16 0.11 -18.45 -12.14
CA PRO A 16 0.25 -17.86 -13.47
C PRO A 16 1.13 -16.62 -13.38
N ALA A 17 2.04 -16.46 -14.34
CA ALA A 17 2.83 -15.23 -14.45
C ALA A 17 1.89 -14.02 -14.44
N PRO A 18 2.24 -12.94 -13.74
CA PRO A 18 1.40 -11.74 -13.69
C PRO A 18 1.14 -11.27 -15.12
N SER A 19 -0.13 -11.18 -15.53
CA SER A 19 -0.48 -10.64 -16.84
C SER A 19 -0.27 -9.13 -16.81
N SER A 20 0.32 -8.57 -17.88
CA SER A 20 0.53 -7.14 -18.06
C SER A 20 -0.75 -6.29 -17.95
N ASP A 21 -1.90 -6.94 -18.00
CA ASP A 21 -3.23 -6.29 -18.09
C ASP A 21 -3.89 -6.04 -16.74
N ARG A 22 -3.20 -6.31 -15.61
CA ARG A 22 -3.77 -6.21 -14.27
C ARG A 22 -2.83 -5.51 -13.28
N TRP A 23 -3.44 -4.68 -12.43
CA TRP A 23 -2.83 -4.08 -11.25
C TRP A 23 -3.77 -4.19 -10.06
N PRO A 24 -3.98 -5.40 -9.52
CA PRO A 24 -5.17 -5.74 -8.74
C PRO A 24 -5.15 -5.26 -7.29
N ALA A 25 -4.03 -4.77 -6.78
CA ALA A 25 -3.88 -4.37 -5.39
C ALA A 25 -2.83 -3.25 -5.24
N PHE A 26 -2.66 -2.76 -4.02
CA PHE A 26 -1.61 -1.80 -3.70
C PHE A 26 -0.24 -2.33 -4.13
N ARG A 27 0.47 -1.56 -4.97
CA ARG A 27 1.76 -1.90 -5.59
C ARG A 27 1.73 -3.07 -6.58
N GLY A 28 0.56 -3.37 -7.15
CA GLY A 28 0.42 -4.28 -8.28
C GLY A 28 0.33 -5.78 -7.92
N PRO A 29 0.46 -6.65 -8.92
CA PRO A 29 0.17 -8.06 -8.80
C PRO A 29 1.10 -8.80 -7.82
N THR A 30 2.33 -8.33 -7.69
CA THR A 30 3.34 -8.89 -6.78
C THR A 30 3.54 -8.03 -5.53
N ALA A 31 2.80 -6.91 -5.40
CA ALA A 31 2.86 -5.93 -4.32
C ALA A 31 4.27 -5.34 -4.07
N ASP A 32 5.13 -5.29 -5.08
CA ASP A 32 6.50 -4.75 -5.04
C ASP A 32 6.68 -3.45 -5.86
N GLY A 33 5.66 -3.05 -6.63
CA GLY A 33 5.71 -1.86 -7.47
C GLY A 33 6.42 -2.07 -8.80
N LEU A 34 6.61 -3.33 -9.22
CA LEU A 34 7.21 -3.69 -10.48
C LEU A 34 6.15 -4.02 -11.53
N SER A 35 6.40 -3.61 -12.77
CA SER A 35 5.58 -3.92 -13.94
C SER A 35 6.43 -4.56 -15.02
N ASP A 36 5.81 -5.44 -15.80
CA ASP A 36 6.38 -6.08 -16.99
C ASP A 36 6.13 -5.29 -18.29
N ALA A 37 5.60 -4.07 -18.20
CA ALA A 37 5.46 -3.12 -19.31
C ALA A 37 6.76 -3.00 -20.11
N LYS A 38 6.64 -2.87 -21.45
CA LYS A 38 7.80 -2.85 -22.36
C LYS A 38 8.16 -1.44 -22.82
N ASN A 39 7.13 -0.61 -23.07
CA ASN A 39 7.28 0.74 -23.62
C ASN A 39 6.40 1.75 -22.84
N PRO A 40 6.56 1.86 -21.51
CA PRO A 40 5.77 2.79 -20.73
C PRO A 40 6.10 4.23 -21.13
N PRO A 41 5.14 5.18 -21.05
CA PRO A 41 5.37 6.56 -21.44
C PRO A 41 6.39 7.22 -20.52
N THR A 42 7.32 8.00 -21.12
CA THR A 42 8.31 8.80 -20.38
C THR A 42 7.93 10.26 -20.30
N THR A 43 7.16 10.77 -21.27
CA THR A 43 6.81 12.20 -21.39
C THR A 43 5.30 12.38 -21.51
N TRP A 44 4.74 13.31 -20.74
CA TRP A 44 3.34 13.75 -20.83
C TRP A 44 3.14 15.16 -20.25
N SER A 45 1.98 15.70 -20.50
CA SER A 45 1.45 16.90 -19.85
C SER A 45 -0.06 16.86 -19.94
N GLU A 46 -0.77 17.84 -19.38
CA GLU A 46 -2.23 17.96 -19.52
C GLU A 46 -2.74 17.90 -20.99
N LYS A 47 -1.87 18.17 -21.97
CA LYS A 47 -2.20 18.24 -23.41
C LYS A 47 -1.50 17.19 -24.27
N LYS A 48 -0.62 16.35 -23.67
CA LYS A 48 0.19 15.37 -24.41
C LYS A 48 0.16 14.02 -23.72
N ASN A 49 -0.04 12.95 -24.51
CA ASN A 49 -0.03 11.56 -24.06
C ASN A 49 -1.06 11.21 -22.97
N VAL A 50 -2.04 12.08 -22.71
CA VAL A 50 -3.22 11.79 -21.92
C VAL A 50 -4.26 11.13 -22.82
N VAL A 51 -4.57 9.86 -22.56
CA VAL A 51 -5.63 9.13 -23.27
C VAL A 51 -6.98 9.61 -22.80
N TRP A 52 -7.15 9.70 -21.48
CA TRP A 52 -8.33 10.27 -20.83
C TRP A 52 -7.97 10.85 -19.46
N LYS A 53 -8.82 11.80 -19.01
CA LYS A 53 -8.80 12.47 -17.73
C LYS A 53 -10.21 12.46 -17.16
N THR A 54 -10.41 11.86 -15.98
CA THR A 54 -11.73 11.69 -15.37
C THR A 54 -11.74 12.29 -13.96
N PRO A 55 -12.66 13.21 -13.64
CA PRO A 55 -12.78 13.73 -12.29
C PRO A 55 -13.27 12.65 -11.32
N VAL A 56 -12.70 12.65 -10.12
CA VAL A 56 -13.14 11.81 -8.99
C VAL A 56 -13.51 12.74 -7.85
N HIS A 57 -14.75 12.65 -7.38
CA HIS A 57 -15.23 13.48 -6.29
C HIS A 57 -14.62 13.09 -4.93
N GLY A 58 -14.86 13.93 -3.93
CA GLY A 58 -14.43 13.68 -2.56
C GLY A 58 -12.93 13.72 -2.35
N LYS A 59 -12.50 13.15 -1.23
CA LYS A 59 -11.10 13.06 -0.82
C LYS A 59 -10.70 11.60 -0.66
N GLY A 60 -9.66 11.15 -1.41
CA GLY A 60 -9.18 9.79 -1.33
C GLY A 60 -7.74 9.65 -1.81
N TRP A 61 -6.92 8.94 -1.03
CA TRP A 61 -5.51 8.67 -1.34
C TRP A 61 -5.26 7.23 -1.83
N ALA A 62 -6.33 6.43 -1.93
CA ALA A 62 -6.26 5.08 -2.50
C ALA A 62 -5.64 5.11 -3.89
N SER A 63 -4.68 4.22 -4.13
CA SER A 63 -4.10 4.02 -5.46
C SER A 63 -5.12 3.38 -6.40
N PRO A 64 -5.07 3.64 -7.71
CA PRO A 64 -5.91 2.93 -8.66
C PRO A 64 -5.54 1.45 -8.69
N VAL A 65 -6.56 0.60 -8.76
CA VAL A 65 -6.42 -0.84 -9.02
C VAL A 65 -7.16 -1.21 -10.30
N VAL A 66 -6.58 -2.13 -11.06
CA VAL A 66 -7.06 -2.43 -12.41
C VAL A 66 -7.16 -3.92 -12.64
N ALA A 67 -8.31 -4.35 -13.13
CA ALA A 67 -8.55 -5.70 -13.65
C ALA A 67 -9.73 -5.68 -14.63
N ASP A 68 -9.73 -6.60 -15.57
CA ASP A 68 -10.84 -6.88 -16.48
C ASP A 68 -11.40 -5.61 -17.18
N GLY A 69 -10.47 -4.72 -17.61
CA GLY A 69 -10.77 -3.47 -18.30
C GLY A 69 -11.41 -2.38 -17.43
N LYS A 70 -11.35 -2.51 -16.11
CA LYS A 70 -11.93 -1.55 -15.15
C LYS A 70 -10.86 -1.02 -14.18
N VAL A 71 -10.95 0.28 -13.89
CA VAL A 71 -10.12 0.97 -12.89
C VAL A 71 -11.00 1.28 -11.69
N TRP A 72 -10.63 0.81 -10.51
CA TRP A 72 -11.34 1.07 -9.27
C TRP A 72 -10.52 1.92 -8.32
N VAL A 73 -11.18 2.88 -7.66
CA VAL A 73 -10.66 3.66 -6.55
C VAL A 73 -11.72 3.82 -5.48
N THR A 74 -11.31 4.11 -4.25
CA THR A 74 -12.21 4.53 -3.16
C THR A 74 -12.08 6.03 -2.93
N THR A 75 -13.17 6.69 -2.52
CA THR A 75 -13.20 8.11 -2.16
C THR A 75 -14.18 8.35 -1.01
N ALA A 76 -14.09 9.52 -0.38
CA ALA A 76 -14.99 9.91 0.70
C ALA A 76 -15.37 11.38 0.57
N ASP A 77 -16.67 11.67 0.62
CA ASP A 77 -17.19 13.04 0.67
C ASP A 77 -17.29 13.49 2.12
N GLU A 78 -16.61 14.57 2.46
CA GLU A 78 -16.51 15.13 3.83
C GLU A 78 -17.35 16.40 3.93
N VAL A 79 -18.31 16.45 4.85
CA VAL A 79 -18.98 17.70 5.28
C VAL A 79 -18.31 18.17 6.55
N ARG A 80 -17.74 19.37 6.52
CA ARG A 80 -16.98 19.93 7.65
C ARG A 80 -17.75 21.05 8.34
N GLY A 81 -17.68 21.08 9.67
CA GLY A 81 -18.15 22.19 10.48
C GLY A 81 -17.08 23.28 10.62
N ASN A 82 -17.49 24.43 11.21
CA ASN A 82 -16.60 25.55 11.47
C ASN A 82 -15.88 25.46 12.83
N GLU A 83 -16.18 24.44 13.62
CA GLU A 83 -15.62 24.26 14.97
C GLU A 83 -14.15 23.85 14.92
N LYS A 84 -13.33 24.40 15.81
CA LYS A 84 -11.95 23.95 15.97
C LYS A 84 -11.93 22.54 16.53
N VAL A 85 -11.18 21.66 15.88
CA VAL A 85 -10.96 20.29 16.37
C VAL A 85 -10.02 20.34 17.57
N LYS A 86 -10.44 19.84 18.72
CA LYS A 86 -9.53 19.52 19.82
C LYS A 86 -8.79 18.24 19.46
N VAL A 87 -7.57 18.37 18.99
CA VAL A 87 -6.72 17.19 18.71
C VAL A 87 -5.90 16.89 19.96
N PRO A 88 -5.87 15.64 20.43
CA PRO A 88 -5.18 15.26 21.67
C PRO A 88 -3.66 15.40 21.59
N THR A 89 -3.05 15.61 20.43
CA THR A 89 -1.60 15.63 20.24
C THR A 89 -1.12 16.66 19.23
N THR A 90 0.18 16.89 19.22
CA THR A 90 0.93 17.84 18.39
C THR A 90 0.72 17.62 16.89
N GLY A 91 0.00 18.50 16.27
CA GLY A 91 -0.13 18.55 14.81
C GLY A 91 -0.77 19.87 14.45
N GLY A 92 -0.24 20.61 13.50
CA GLY A 92 -0.60 21.97 13.11
C GLY A 92 -2.10 22.28 13.02
N PRO A 93 -2.49 23.44 12.51
CA PRO A 93 -3.89 23.84 12.45
C PRO A 93 -4.69 22.87 11.59
N HIS A 94 -5.73 22.29 12.17
CA HIS A 94 -6.66 21.42 11.45
C HIS A 94 -7.83 22.24 10.93
N LYS A 95 -8.32 21.91 9.73
CA LYS A 95 -9.60 22.37 9.23
C LYS A 95 -10.71 21.90 10.20
N GLY A 96 -11.87 22.53 10.17
CA GLY A 96 -12.99 22.19 11.06
C GLY A 96 -13.31 20.69 11.10
N ALA A 97 -13.91 20.23 12.20
CA ALA A 97 -14.28 18.82 12.38
C ALA A 97 -15.14 18.32 11.21
N VAL A 98 -14.90 17.09 10.77
CA VAL A 98 -15.79 16.41 9.84
C VAL A 98 -17.06 16.03 10.61
N LYS A 99 -18.21 16.54 10.17
CA LYS A 99 -19.53 16.29 10.78
C LYS A 99 -20.26 15.14 10.11
N HIS A 100 -19.93 14.88 8.86
CA HIS A 100 -20.50 13.78 8.10
C HIS A 100 -19.51 13.33 7.06
N VAL A 101 -19.42 12.03 6.85
CA VAL A 101 -18.62 11.41 5.79
C VAL A 101 -19.44 10.37 5.06
N THR A 102 -19.36 10.37 3.73
CA THR A 102 -19.96 9.35 2.87
C THR A 102 -18.87 8.62 2.10
N PHE A 103 -18.89 7.29 2.11
CA PHE A 103 -17.88 6.43 1.49
C PHE A 103 -18.32 5.91 0.15
N PHE A 104 -17.41 5.92 -0.84
CA PHE A 104 -17.71 5.48 -2.21
C PHE A 104 -16.64 4.56 -2.78
N ALA A 105 -17.08 3.68 -3.68
CA ALA A 105 -16.22 2.97 -4.63
C ALA A 105 -16.56 3.45 -6.03
N VAL A 106 -15.57 4.00 -6.73
CA VAL A 106 -15.72 4.56 -8.09
C VAL A 106 -15.03 3.65 -9.09
N CYS A 107 -15.74 3.26 -10.15
CA CYS A 107 -15.24 2.47 -11.26
C CYS A 107 -15.21 3.29 -12.53
N VAL A 108 -14.08 3.25 -13.22
CA VAL A 108 -13.89 3.88 -14.53
C VAL A 108 -13.53 2.80 -15.54
N ASP A 109 -14.11 2.88 -16.74
CA ASP A 109 -13.71 2.03 -17.87
C ASP A 109 -12.27 2.38 -18.31
N LEU A 110 -11.41 1.38 -18.38
CA LEU A 110 -9.98 1.58 -18.66
C LEU A 110 -9.72 2.16 -20.04
N ALA A 111 -10.52 1.79 -21.03
CA ALA A 111 -10.30 2.22 -22.43
C ALA A 111 -10.78 3.65 -22.67
N THR A 112 -11.91 4.02 -22.07
CA THR A 112 -12.63 5.27 -22.40
C THR A 112 -12.54 6.35 -21.33
N GLY A 113 -12.18 6.00 -20.09
CA GLY A 113 -12.19 6.91 -18.95
C GLY A 113 -13.61 7.23 -18.42
N LYS A 114 -14.66 6.62 -18.95
CA LYS A 114 -16.03 6.88 -18.47
C LYS A 114 -16.26 6.24 -17.11
N VAL A 115 -16.92 6.96 -16.20
CA VAL A 115 -17.40 6.40 -14.95
C VAL A 115 -18.47 5.36 -15.27
N VAL A 116 -18.24 4.12 -14.83
CA VAL A 116 -19.16 2.97 -15.01
C VAL A 116 -20.01 2.78 -13.77
N HIS A 117 -19.37 2.88 -12.59
CA HIS A 117 -20.05 2.78 -11.30
C HIS A 117 -19.56 3.88 -10.37
N ASP A 118 -20.46 4.44 -9.60
CA ASP A 118 -20.21 5.35 -8.50
C ASP A 118 -21.09 4.90 -7.33
N VAL A 119 -20.54 4.01 -6.51
CA VAL A 119 -21.31 3.24 -5.53
C VAL A 119 -21.15 3.84 -4.15
N LYS A 120 -22.22 4.42 -3.60
CA LYS A 120 -22.28 4.76 -2.18
C LYS A 120 -22.26 3.47 -1.36
N LEU A 121 -21.25 3.33 -0.48
CA LEU A 121 -21.04 2.17 0.37
C LEU A 121 -21.65 2.35 1.76
N GLY A 122 -21.56 3.57 2.29
CA GLY A 122 -22.07 3.89 3.61
C GLY A 122 -21.84 5.34 3.96
N GLU A 123 -22.27 5.72 5.16
CA GLU A 123 -22.07 7.07 5.70
C GLU A 123 -21.98 7.01 7.22
N GLU A 124 -21.39 8.05 7.81
CA GLU A 124 -21.23 8.19 9.25
C GLU A 124 -21.34 9.65 9.66
N ASN A 125 -22.14 9.93 10.71
CA ASN A 125 -22.23 11.22 11.34
C ASN A 125 -21.20 11.31 12.47
N ASP A 126 -20.58 12.50 12.65
CA ASP A 126 -19.52 12.74 13.62
C ASP A 126 -18.46 11.63 13.65
N PRO A 127 -17.85 11.29 12.47
CA PRO A 127 -16.90 10.19 12.37
C PRO A 127 -15.67 10.45 13.26
N ALA A 128 -14.96 9.35 13.59
CA ALA A 128 -13.68 9.45 14.28
C ALA A 128 -12.72 10.38 13.51
N PHE A 129 -11.85 11.05 14.23
CA PHE A 129 -10.91 12.02 13.66
C PHE A 129 -10.03 11.42 12.57
N CYS A 130 -9.93 12.12 11.46
CA CYS A 130 -8.96 11.85 10.40
C CYS A 130 -8.09 13.11 10.20
N HIS A 131 -6.78 12.94 10.24
CA HIS A 131 -5.83 14.05 10.07
C HIS A 131 -5.97 14.66 8.67
N ASP A 132 -5.84 15.99 8.53
CA ASP A 132 -6.03 16.69 7.25
C ASP A 132 -5.08 16.22 6.14
N PHE A 133 -3.89 15.73 6.51
CA PHE A 133 -2.95 15.12 5.60
C PHE A 133 -3.41 13.73 5.12
N ASN A 134 -4.14 12.99 5.96
CA ASN A 134 -4.70 11.67 5.62
C ASN A 134 -6.08 11.82 4.94
N SER A 135 -6.71 10.70 4.62
CA SER A 135 -8.05 10.59 4.07
C SER A 135 -8.77 9.39 4.67
N TYR A 136 -10.08 9.48 4.84
CA TYR A 136 -10.90 8.31 5.19
C TYR A 136 -10.82 7.19 4.15
N ALA A 137 -10.49 7.53 2.88
CA ALA A 137 -10.32 6.61 1.77
C ALA A 137 -8.84 6.49 1.33
N SER A 138 -7.93 6.31 2.30
CA SER A 138 -6.50 6.08 2.03
C SER A 138 -6.16 4.62 1.72
N PRO A 139 -6.79 3.60 2.33
CA PRO A 139 -6.56 2.22 1.94
C PRO A 139 -6.90 1.98 0.47
N THR A 140 -5.98 1.38 -0.27
CA THR A 140 -6.18 0.98 -1.67
C THR A 140 -7.04 -0.27 -1.72
N PRO A 141 -8.11 -0.33 -2.52
CA PRO A 141 -8.92 -1.55 -2.65
C PRO A 141 -8.12 -2.69 -3.27
N ALA A 142 -8.63 -3.92 -3.14
CA ALA A 142 -8.08 -5.09 -3.80
C ALA A 142 -9.11 -5.72 -4.74
N LEU A 143 -8.64 -6.26 -5.88
CA LEU A 143 -9.44 -6.95 -6.87
C LEU A 143 -9.05 -8.42 -6.90
N ASP A 144 -10.02 -9.30 -6.80
CA ASP A 144 -9.82 -10.74 -6.97
C ASP A 144 -11.08 -11.42 -7.48
N SER A 145 -10.93 -12.30 -8.48
CA SER A 145 -12.00 -13.18 -8.96
C SER A 145 -13.32 -12.45 -9.22
N GLY A 146 -13.28 -11.29 -9.91
CA GLY A 146 -14.45 -10.47 -10.22
C GLY A 146 -15.06 -9.71 -9.04
N LYS A 147 -14.33 -9.58 -7.93
CA LYS A 147 -14.76 -8.83 -6.74
C LYS A 147 -13.83 -7.67 -6.43
N VAL A 148 -14.39 -6.64 -5.79
CA VAL A 148 -13.68 -5.47 -5.24
C VAL A 148 -13.80 -5.50 -3.73
N TYR A 149 -12.69 -5.45 -3.01
CA TYR A 149 -12.66 -5.34 -1.56
C TYR A 149 -12.25 -3.92 -1.19
N ALA A 150 -13.23 -3.10 -0.83
CA ALA A 150 -13.06 -1.71 -0.42
C ALA A 150 -12.98 -1.63 1.11
N HIS A 151 -11.91 -1.02 1.64
CA HIS A 151 -11.65 -0.95 3.08
C HIS A 151 -11.43 0.50 3.52
N PHE A 152 -12.09 0.90 4.60
CA PHE A 152 -12.03 2.22 5.20
C PHE A 152 -11.66 2.15 6.69
N GLY A 153 -10.88 1.14 7.06
CA GLY A 153 -10.54 0.89 8.46
C GLY A 153 -11.78 0.58 9.30
N SER A 154 -11.89 1.22 10.46
CA SER A 154 -13.00 1.04 11.40
C SER A 154 -14.34 1.53 10.90
N HIS A 155 -14.37 2.30 9.80
CA HIS A 155 -15.62 2.78 9.18
C HIS A 155 -16.31 1.68 8.38
N GLY A 156 -15.56 0.65 7.95
CA GLY A 156 -16.12 -0.53 7.31
C GLY A 156 -15.25 -1.15 6.23
N THR A 157 -15.63 -2.36 5.86
CA THR A 157 -15.09 -3.13 4.74
C THR A 157 -16.22 -3.68 3.93
N TRP A 158 -16.17 -3.48 2.62
CA TRP A 158 -17.21 -3.92 1.67
C TRP A 158 -16.59 -4.80 0.59
N CYS A 159 -17.36 -5.79 0.16
CA CYS A 159 -17.11 -6.54 -1.06
C CYS A 159 -18.19 -6.22 -2.09
N LEU A 160 -17.75 -5.88 -3.29
CA LEU A 160 -18.63 -5.60 -4.42
C LEU A 160 -18.37 -6.60 -5.55
N ASP A 161 -19.39 -6.89 -6.34
CA ASP A 161 -19.22 -7.48 -7.65
C ASP A 161 -18.61 -6.44 -8.60
N ALA A 162 -17.47 -6.75 -9.19
CA ALA A 162 -16.72 -5.80 -10.03
C ALA A 162 -17.39 -5.50 -11.37
N ALA A 163 -18.31 -6.35 -11.85
CA ALA A 163 -19.01 -6.13 -13.11
C ALA A 163 -20.20 -5.20 -12.93
N THR A 164 -20.94 -5.35 -11.83
CA THR A 164 -22.23 -4.68 -11.60
C THR A 164 -22.18 -3.55 -10.57
N GLY A 165 -21.11 -3.48 -9.76
CA GLY A 165 -21.01 -2.54 -8.64
C GLY A 165 -21.89 -2.93 -7.43
N LYS A 166 -22.61 -4.07 -7.48
CA LYS A 166 -23.48 -4.50 -6.39
C LYS A 166 -22.68 -4.89 -5.16
N VAL A 167 -23.05 -4.38 -3.98
CA VAL A 167 -22.51 -4.83 -2.70
C VAL A 167 -22.94 -6.27 -2.43
N LEU A 168 -21.99 -7.15 -2.20
CA LEU A 168 -22.18 -8.57 -1.90
C LEU A 168 -22.21 -8.82 -0.39
N TRP A 169 -21.32 -8.18 0.36
CA TRP A 169 -21.30 -8.19 1.81
C TRP A 169 -20.63 -6.95 2.38
N GLU A 170 -20.87 -6.66 3.65
CA GLU A 170 -20.25 -5.56 4.40
C GLU A 170 -19.91 -5.98 5.84
N ARG A 171 -18.87 -5.37 6.40
CA ARG A 171 -18.44 -5.50 7.80
C ARG A 171 -18.20 -4.11 8.38
N LYS A 172 -19.02 -3.72 9.34
CA LYS A 172 -18.93 -2.43 10.07
C LYS A 172 -18.64 -2.61 11.56
N ASP A 173 -18.52 -3.85 11.99
CA ASP A 173 -18.28 -4.25 13.38
C ASP A 173 -16.79 -4.33 13.76
N LEU A 174 -15.88 -4.31 12.78
CA LEU A 174 -14.45 -4.36 13.01
C LEU A 174 -13.93 -3.00 13.42
N LYS A 175 -13.58 -2.83 14.69
CA LYS A 175 -13.25 -1.53 15.27
C LYS A 175 -11.82 -1.47 15.78
N CYS A 176 -11.21 -0.30 15.69
CA CYS A 176 -10.11 0.22 16.47
C CYS A 176 -10.14 1.75 16.39
N ASP A 177 -9.52 2.44 17.31
CA ASP A 177 -9.32 3.88 17.20
C ASP A 177 -8.13 4.17 16.27
N HIS A 178 -8.43 4.56 15.04
CA HIS A 178 -7.39 4.92 14.06
C HIS A 178 -6.68 6.23 14.39
N PHE A 179 -7.22 7.04 15.29
CA PHE A 179 -6.67 8.31 15.74
C PHE A 179 -6.45 9.34 14.62
N ARG A 180 -5.68 9.01 13.57
CA ARG A 180 -5.39 9.91 12.42
C ARG A 180 -5.97 9.40 11.10
N GLY A 181 -6.91 8.46 11.16
CA GLY A 181 -7.54 7.84 10.02
C GLY A 181 -6.88 6.51 9.59
N PRO A 182 -7.50 5.77 8.65
CA PRO A 182 -7.05 4.48 8.17
C PRO A 182 -5.87 4.61 7.19
N GLY A 183 -5.17 3.50 6.90
CA GLY A 183 -4.06 3.49 5.93
C GLY A 183 -3.72 2.11 5.36
N SER A 184 -3.75 1.04 6.17
CA SER A 184 -3.46 -0.30 5.70
C SER A 184 -4.48 -0.78 4.66
N SER A 185 -4.01 -1.32 3.56
CA SER A 185 -4.84 -1.84 2.46
C SER A 185 -5.14 -3.33 2.64
N PRO A 186 -6.29 -3.84 2.15
CA PRO A 186 -6.60 -5.25 2.15
C PRO A 186 -5.65 -6.04 1.24
N ILE A 187 -5.37 -7.29 1.61
CA ILE A 187 -4.66 -8.27 0.79
C ILE A 187 -5.57 -9.48 0.61
N VAL A 188 -5.62 -10.03 -0.60
CA VAL A 188 -6.30 -11.30 -0.85
C VAL A 188 -5.27 -12.43 -0.90
N TYR A 189 -5.54 -13.50 -0.16
CA TYR A 189 -4.73 -14.72 -0.15
C TYR A 189 -5.64 -15.97 -0.16
N GLY A 190 -5.65 -16.70 -1.26
CA GLY A 190 -6.54 -17.83 -1.44
C GLY A 190 -8.01 -17.41 -1.32
N ASP A 191 -8.70 -17.93 -0.30
CA ASP A 191 -10.11 -17.63 -0.05
C ASP A 191 -10.32 -16.55 1.02
N TRP A 192 -9.28 -15.83 1.42
CA TRP A 192 -9.33 -14.87 2.52
C TRP A 192 -8.95 -13.45 2.11
N VAL A 193 -9.63 -12.48 2.73
CA VAL A 193 -9.22 -11.07 2.77
C VAL A 193 -8.52 -10.84 4.11
N LEU A 194 -7.26 -10.44 4.05
CA LEU A 194 -6.41 -10.19 5.22
C LEU A 194 -6.36 -8.69 5.49
N LEU A 195 -6.65 -8.27 6.72
CA LEU A 195 -6.68 -6.89 7.16
C LEU A 195 -5.85 -6.69 8.43
N ILE A 196 -5.21 -5.52 8.54
CA ILE A 196 -4.55 -5.08 9.78
C ILE A 196 -5.32 -3.91 10.37
N PHE A 197 -5.58 -4.01 11.66
CA PHE A 197 -6.14 -2.94 12.48
C PHE A 197 -5.11 -2.57 13.55
N ASP A 198 -4.24 -1.62 13.25
CA ASP A 198 -3.29 -1.05 14.21
C ASP A 198 -3.81 0.29 14.70
N GLY A 199 -4.63 0.25 15.74
CA GLY A 199 -5.25 1.40 16.37
C GLY A 199 -4.45 1.92 17.56
N PHE A 200 -5.02 2.91 18.18
CA PHE A 200 -4.58 3.51 19.41
C PHE A 200 -4.88 2.62 20.63
N ASP A 201 -6.05 1.98 20.59
CA ASP A 201 -6.67 1.17 21.65
C ASP A 201 -6.38 -0.32 21.50
N GLN A 202 -6.42 -0.85 20.28
CA GLN A 202 -6.21 -2.26 19.99
C GLN A 202 -5.49 -2.47 18.67
N GLN A 203 -4.73 -3.57 18.60
CA GLN A 203 -3.96 -3.94 17.41
C GLN A 203 -4.17 -5.43 17.12
N TYR A 204 -4.74 -5.74 15.96
CA TYR A 204 -5.00 -7.11 15.52
C TYR A 204 -4.87 -7.28 14.01
N VAL A 205 -4.68 -8.52 13.62
CA VAL A 205 -4.76 -8.99 12.23
C VAL A 205 -5.95 -9.92 12.12
N ILE A 206 -6.68 -9.84 11.01
CA ILE A 206 -7.89 -10.63 10.81
C ILE A 206 -7.96 -11.16 9.38
N ALA A 207 -8.43 -12.40 9.23
CA ALA A 207 -8.82 -12.97 7.95
C ALA A 207 -10.34 -13.08 7.87
N LEU A 208 -10.89 -12.60 6.78
CA LEU A 208 -12.29 -12.74 6.41
C LEU A 208 -12.41 -13.69 5.24
N ASP A 209 -13.43 -14.54 5.23
CA ASP A 209 -13.81 -15.29 4.03
C ASP A 209 -14.17 -14.29 2.92
N LYS A 210 -13.52 -14.40 1.76
CA LYS A 210 -13.64 -13.42 0.67
C LYS A 210 -15.02 -13.41 0.02
N ASN A 211 -15.83 -14.45 0.19
CA ASN A 211 -17.16 -14.57 -0.42
C ASN A 211 -18.27 -14.10 0.52
N THR A 212 -18.11 -14.29 1.83
CA THR A 212 -19.15 -14.03 2.82
C THR A 212 -18.85 -12.88 3.78
N GLY A 213 -17.57 -12.48 3.89
CA GLY A 213 -17.10 -11.52 4.89
C GLY A 213 -17.03 -12.08 6.32
N SER A 214 -17.33 -13.37 6.54
CA SER A 214 -17.27 -14.01 7.85
C SER A 214 -15.83 -14.09 8.36
N THR A 215 -15.63 -13.90 9.66
CA THR A 215 -14.30 -14.02 10.27
C THR A 215 -13.84 -15.47 10.24
N VAL A 216 -12.67 -15.71 9.65
CA VAL A 216 -12.00 -17.02 9.62
C VAL A 216 -11.10 -17.17 10.85
N TRP A 217 -10.27 -16.18 11.08
CA TRP A 217 -9.45 -16.06 12.27
C TRP A 217 -9.19 -14.58 12.61
N ARG A 218 -8.93 -14.29 13.88
CA ARG A 218 -8.45 -13.01 14.38
C ARG A 218 -7.32 -13.28 15.35
N GLN A 219 -6.24 -12.50 15.20
CA GLN A 219 -5.04 -12.60 16.03
C GLN A 219 -4.70 -11.24 16.62
N GLU A 220 -4.72 -11.15 17.94
CA GLU A 220 -4.20 -9.98 18.66
C GLU A 220 -2.68 -9.90 18.50
N ARG A 221 -2.16 -8.70 18.26
CA ARG A 221 -0.73 -8.54 17.99
C ARG A 221 0.14 -8.61 19.25
N ASN A 222 -0.44 -8.36 20.41
CA ASN A 222 0.23 -8.45 21.73
C ASN A 222 1.58 -7.71 21.78
N ILE A 223 1.64 -6.52 21.15
CA ILE A 223 2.83 -5.69 21.17
C ILE A 223 2.86 -4.92 22.48
N ARG A 224 3.99 -5.03 23.20
CA ARG A 224 4.21 -4.24 24.41
C ARG A 224 4.84 -2.91 24.02
N TYR A 225 4.07 -1.84 24.21
CA TYR A 225 4.54 -0.47 23.99
C TYR A 225 5.07 0.09 25.31
N GLY A 226 6.19 0.78 25.28
CA GLY A 226 6.76 1.44 26.45
C GLY A 226 6.06 2.77 26.81
N THR A 227 4.88 3.03 26.26
CA THR A 227 4.17 4.31 26.39
C THR A 227 2.66 4.13 26.22
N ASP A 228 1.90 5.02 26.83
CA ASP A 228 0.45 5.14 26.62
C ASP A 228 0.10 6.09 25.47
N ASN A 229 1.07 6.81 24.91
CA ASN A 229 0.85 7.68 23.78
C ASN A 229 0.55 6.85 22.51
N GLY A 230 -0.65 6.96 21.98
CA GLY A 230 -1.13 6.18 20.85
C GLY A 230 -0.41 6.47 19.52
N ASP A 231 0.25 7.63 19.37
CA ASP A 231 1.09 7.90 18.20
C ASP A 231 2.19 6.84 18.03
N TYR A 232 2.70 6.30 19.13
CA TYR A 232 3.70 5.23 19.14
C TYR A 232 3.10 3.81 19.08
N LYS A 233 1.76 3.69 19.03
CA LYS A 233 1.06 2.42 18.86
C LYS A 233 0.51 2.26 17.45
N LYS A 234 0.23 3.38 16.77
CA LYS A 234 -0.40 3.43 15.46
C LYS A 234 0.56 3.08 14.33
N ALA A 235 0.09 2.21 13.41
CA ALA A 235 0.74 1.95 12.13
C ALA A 235 -0.29 1.99 10.98
N TYR A 236 0.21 2.19 9.76
CA TYR A 236 -0.58 2.33 8.53
C TYR A 236 -0.13 1.35 7.45
N ALA A 237 0.94 0.59 7.71
CA ALA A 237 1.57 -0.27 6.72
C ALA A 237 0.62 -1.35 6.22
N THR A 238 0.58 -1.52 4.91
CA THR A 238 -0.04 -2.69 4.28
C THR A 238 0.87 -3.90 4.52
N PRO A 239 0.32 -5.07 4.93
CA PRO A 239 1.11 -6.27 5.12
C PRO A 239 1.67 -6.80 3.79
N ARG A 240 2.68 -7.65 3.86
CA ARG A 240 3.26 -8.30 2.69
C ARG A 240 3.19 -9.81 2.83
N LEU A 241 2.69 -10.49 1.78
CA LEU A 241 2.84 -11.93 1.64
C LEU A 241 4.23 -12.25 1.10
N LEU A 242 4.97 -13.10 1.81
CA LEU A 242 6.27 -13.61 1.40
C LEU A 242 6.24 -15.14 1.40
N THR A 243 7.09 -15.75 0.57
CA THR A 243 7.34 -17.18 0.64
C THR A 243 8.78 -17.40 1.09
N VAL A 244 8.94 -18.01 2.25
CA VAL A 244 10.25 -18.32 2.83
C VAL A 244 10.34 -19.83 3.03
N ASN A 245 11.34 -20.47 2.42
CA ASN A 245 11.51 -21.94 2.45
C ASN A 245 10.22 -22.70 2.05
N GLY A 246 9.53 -22.22 1.03
CA GLY A 246 8.28 -22.81 0.53
C GLY A 246 7.03 -22.57 1.38
N LYS A 247 7.13 -21.82 2.50
CA LYS A 247 6.00 -21.48 3.37
C LYS A 247 5.59 -20.03 3.21
N ALA A 248 4.29 -19.80 3.05
CA ALA A 248 3.74 -18.45 3.01
C ALA A 248 3.78 -17.80 4.40
N GLN A 249 4.13 -16.53 4.44
CA GLN A 249 4.16 -15.71 5.65
C GLN A 249 3.49 -14.36 5.36
N LEU A 250 2.61 -13.93 6.24
CA LEU A 250 2.03 -12.59 6.23
C LEU A 250 2.87 -11.70 7.14
N VAL A 251 3.74 -10.88 6.55
CA VAL A 251 4.64 -9.98 7.29
C VAL A 251 3.94 -8.65 7.53
N CYS A 252 3.72 -8.33 8.79
CA CYS A 252 2.91 -7.21 9.26
C CYS A 252 3.75 -6.23 10.09
N PRO A 253 4.23 -5.11 9.51
CA PRO A 253 4.88 -4.06 10.29
C PRO A 253 3.91 -3.38 11.26
N SER A 254 4.40 -2.96 12.42
CA SER A 254 3.72 -2.10 13.37
C SER A 254 4.70 -1.07 13.94
N ALA A 255 4.25 -0.25 14.88
CA ALA A 255 5.08 0.84 15.41
C ALA A 255 6.37 0.36 16.11
N GLU A 256 6.30 -0.69 16.93
CA GLU A 256 7.43 -1.18 17.73
C GLU A 256 7.99 -2.54 17.27
N ALA A 257 7.26 -3.24 16.40
CA ALA A 257 7.64 -4.57 15.95
C ALA A 257 7.09 -4.88 14.56
N THR A 258 7.79 -5.76 13.84
CA THR A 258 7.25 -6.46 12.67
C THR A 258 7.00 -7.91 13.06
N ILE A 259 5.81 -8.40 12.77
CA ILE A 259 5.39 -9.75 13.12
C ILE A 259 4.94 -10.47 11.85
N ALA A 260 5.40 -11.71 11.68
CA ALA A 260 4.91 -12.57 10.62
C ALA A 260 3.92 -13.60 11.18
N TYR A 261 2.88 -13.81 10.42
CA TYR A 261 1.83 -14.77 10.73
C TYR A 261 1.71 -15.82 9.63
N ASP A 262 1.29 -17.02 9.99
CA ASP A 262 0.77 -17.97 9.00
C ASP A 262 -0.55 -17.40 8.44
N PRO A 263 -0.63 -17.11 7.13
CA PRO A 263 -1.83 -16.46 6.58
C PRO A 263 -3.06 -17.36 6.64
N LYS A 264 -2.91 -18.68 6.83
CA LYS A 264 -4.03 -19.64 6.91
C LYS A 264 -4.66 -19.71 8.29
N THR A 265 -3.84 -19.58 9.32
CA THR A 265 -4.27 -19.85 10.70
C THR A 265 -4.20 -18.62 11.62
N GLY A 266 -3.49 -17.56 11.19
CA GLY A 266 -3.18 -16.41 12.04
C GLY A 266 -2.11 -16.68 13.10
N ALA A 267 -1.54 -17.90 13.15
CA ALA A 267 -0.49 -18.24 14.12
C ALA A 267 0.75 -17.37 13.88
N GLU A 268 1.30 -16.80 14.95
CA GLU A 268 2.55 -16.06 14.89
C GLU A 268 3.71 -17.00 14.53
N LEU A 269 4.45 -16.67 13.49
CA LEU A 269 5.62 -17.41 13.03
C LEU A 269 6.90 -16.86 13.64
N TRP A 270 7.08 -15.55 13.56
CA TRP A 270 8.23 -14.87 14.14
C TRP A 270 7.88 -13.42 14.47
N ARG A 271 8.69 -12.82 15.36
CA ARG A 271 8.59 -11.43 15.80
C ARG A 271 9.96 -10.79 15.84
N PHE A 272 10.07 -9.60 15.26
CA PHE A 272 11.25 -8.74 15.34
C PHE A 272 10.86 -7.40 15.97
N HIS A 273 11.45 -7.09 17.11
CA HIS A 273 11.33 -5.78 17.72
C HIS A 273 12.27 -4.79 17.04
N HIS A 274 11.76 -3.66 16.59
CA HIS A 274 12.54 -2.64 15.91
C HIS A 274 13.67 -2.14 16.80
N LEU A 275 14.81 -1.79 16.19
CA LEU A 275 16.00 -1.35 16.92
C LEU A 275 15.81 0.05 17.52
N LYS A 276 15.21 0.96 16.77
CA LYS A 276 14.75 2.27 17.28
C LYS A 276 13.42 2.09 18.02
N LYS A 277 13.33 2.72 19.19
CA LYS A 277 12.14 2.74 20.01
C LYS A 277 11.39 4.06 19.85
N ASN A 278 10.12 4.06 20.24
CA ASN A 278 9.25 5.22 20.15
C ASN A 278 9.20 5.81 18.73
N THR A 279 9.16 4.92 17.73
CA THR A 279 8.90 5.32 16.35
C THR A 279 7.40 5.35 16.09
N MET A 280 6.93 6.30 15.27
CA MET A 280 5.52 6.48 14.99
C MET A 280 5.23 6.43 13.48
N ASN A 281 3.98 6.12 13.14
CA ASN A 281 3.46 6.22 11.77
C ASN A 281 4.18 5.30 10.76
N VAL A 282 4.44 4.04 11.11
CA VAL A 282 4.95 3.05 10.14
C VAL A 282 3.97 2.91 8.99
N ALA A 283 4.38 3.26 7.76
CA ALA A 283 3.50 3.24 6.60
C ALA A 283 4.05 2.42 5.43
N ALA A 284 5.37 2.34 5.25
CA ALA A 284 5.96 1.57 4.16
C ALA A 284 5.78 0.06 4.36
N PRO A 285 5.21 -0.68 3.37
CA PRO A 285 5.16 -2.13 3.42
C PRO A 285 6.56 -2.75 3.29
N PRO A 286 6.74 -3.98 3.78
CA PRO A 286 7.99 -4.71 3.58
C PRO A 286 8.26 -4.98 2.10
N VAL A 287 9.54 -4.98 1.73
CA VAL A 287 10.03 -5.44 0.42
C VAL A 287 10.99 -6.60 0.66
N ALA A 288 11.06 -7.57 -0.24
CA ALA A 288 11.89 -8.75 -0.04
C ALA A 288 12.65 -9.16 -1.30
N GLY A 289 13.87 -9.64 -1.09
CA GLY A 289 14.75 -10.19 -2.12
C GLY A 289 16.11 -10.58 -1.52
N HIS A 290 16.89 -11.36 -2.25
CA HIS A 290 18.23 -11.78 -1.84
C HIS A 290 18.32 -12.50 -0.48
N GLY A 291 17.26 -13.19 -0.07
CA GLY A 291 17.16 -13.79 1.28
C GLY A 291 16.99 -12.78 2.41
N LEU A 292 16.67 -11.51 2.07
CA LEU A 292 16.45 -10.41 2.99
C LEU A 292 15.00 -9.91 2.91
N THR A 293 14.53 -9.38 4.03
CA THR A 293 13.31 -8.56 4.12
C THR A 293 13.70 -7.15 4.55
N TYR A 294 13.39 -6.16 3.73
CA TYR A 294 13.67 -4.75 3.99
C TYR A 294 12.49 -4.14 4.71
N LEU A 295 12.72 -3.65 5.91
CA LEU A 295 11.74 -3.07 6.82
C LEU A 295 12.08 -1.62 7.09
N VAL A 296 11.07 -0.77 7.08
CA VAL A 296 11.19 0.63 7.52
C VAL A 296 10.44 0.79 8.83
N SER A 297 11.09 1.32 9.86
CA SER A 297 10.42 1.76 11.09
C SER A 297 9.66 3.07 10.84
N GLY A 298 8.83 3.48 11.79
CA GLY A 298 8.19 4.80 11.75
C GLY A 298 9.18 5.96 11.99
N HIS A 299 8.62 7.16 12.10
CA HIS A 299 9.43 8.37 12.34
C HIS A 299 9.95 8.43 13.80
N PRO A 300 11.25 8.70 14.01
CA PRO A 300 12.32 8.83 13.03
C PRO A 300 12.66 7.51 12.35
N ALA A 301 12.67 7.54 11.01
CA ALA A 301 12.75 6.32 10.20
C ALA A 301 14.13 5.65 10.25
N GLN A 302 14.11 4.32 10.16
CA GLN A 302 15.29 3.47 10.00
C GLN A 302 14.93 2.35 9.03
N LEU A 303 15.80 2.12 8.05
CA LEU A 303 15.73 0.98 7.16
C LEU A 303 16.62 -0.14 7.71
N MET A 304 16.05 -1.34 7.80
CA MET A 304 16.70 -2.54 8.29
C MET A 304 16.54 -3.66 7.26
N ALA A 305 17.63 -4.29 6.87
CA ALA A 305 17.62 -5.50 6.04
C ALA A 305 17.73 -6.73 6.93
N LEU A 306 16.64 -7.45 7.09
CA LEU A 306 16.51 -8.59 7.97
C LEU A 306 16.73 -9.89 7.18
N LYS A 307 17.59 -10.78 7.65
CA LYS A 307 17.71 -12.12 7.09
C LYS A 307 16.38 -12.84 7.25
N GLN A 308 15.90 -13.43 6.17
CA GLN A 308 14.64 -14.17 6.20
C GLN A 308 14.73 -15.38 7.11
N THR A 309 13.74 -15.52 7.98
CA THR A 309 13.64 -16.64 8.91
C THR A 309 12.27 -17.30 8.80
N ALA A 310 12.22 -18.56 9.19
CA ALA A 310 10.99 -19.34 9.17
C ALA A 310 10.17 -19.22 10.46
N SER A 311 10.79 -18.99 11.61
CA SER A 311 10.11 -18.99 12.92
C SER A 311 10.97 -18.41 14.03
N GLY A 312 10.33 -18.11 15.15
CA GLY A 312 10.94 -17.76 16.43
C GLY A 312 11.09 -16.27 16.69
N THR A 313 11.73 -15.91 17.80
CA THR A 313 12.10 -14.52 18.12
C THR A 313 13.32 -14.14 17.33
N VAL A 314 13.19 -13.06 16.55
CA VAL A 314 14.26 -12.56 15.68
C VAL A 314 15.01 -11.46 16.42
N GLY A 315 16.29 -11.66 16.66
CA GLY A 315 17.17 -10.74 17.36
C GLY A 315 17.90 -9.79 16.40
N LYS A 316 18.74 -8.92 17.00
CA LYS A 316 19.59 -7.96 16.24
C LYS A 316 20.59 -8.66 15.30
N ASP A 317 21.01 -9.87 15.62
CA ASP A 317 21.90 -10.71 14.82
C ASP A 317 21.33 -11.12 13.45
N ALA A 318 20.01 -11.05 13.31
CA ALA A 318 19.33 -11.23 12.03
C ALA A 318 19.43 -10.00 11.11
N VAL A 319 19.79 -8.82 11.62
CA VAL A 319 19.97 -7.61 10.80
C VAL A 319 21.28 -7.73 10.04
N ALA A 320 21.21 -7.84 8.72
CA ALA A 320 22.37 -7.90 7.83
C ALA A 320 23.04 -6.53 7.69
N TRP A 321 22.22 -5.49 7.57
CA TRP A 321 22.66 -4.09 7.53
C TRP A 321 21.48 -3.15 7.86
N GLU A 322 21.79 -1.92 8.22
CA GLU A 322 20.82 -0.87 8.55
C GLU A 322 21.31 0.52 8.14
N THR A 323 20.39 1.45 7.92
CA THR A 323 20.69 2.86 7.70
C THR A 323 19.53 3.74 8.15
N ASP A 324 19.82 4.99 8.51
CA ASP A 324 18.81 6.02 8.78
C ASP A 324 18.93 7.23 7.83
N LYS A 325 19.83 7.15 6.84
CA LYS A 325 20.08 8.23 5.88
C LYS A 325 19.09 8.18 4.73
N GLY A 326 18.30 9.26 4.57
CA GLY A 326 17.37 9.39 3.45
C GLY A 326 16.19 8.40 3.45
N VAL A 327 15.93 7.74 4.58
CA VAL A 327 14.88 6.73 4.71
C VAL A 327 13.50 7.39 4.68
N PRO A 328 12.56 6.88 3.84
CA PRO A 328 11.19 7.37 3.80
C PRO A 328 10.41 6.99 5.06
N THR A 329 9.39 7.78 5.42
CA THR A 329 8.38 7.36 6.38
C THR A 329 7.10 6.89 5.70
N ARG A 330 6.77 7.42 4.53
CA ARG A 330 5.53 7.14 3.79
C ARG A 330 5.75 6.39 2.48
N PRO A 331 6.59 6.87 1.54
CA PRO A 331 6.83 6.12 0.31
C PRO A 331 7.42 4.73 0.57
N SER A 332 6.95 3.75 -0.18
CA SER A 332 7.49 2.40 -0.13
C SER A 332 8.87 2.32 -0.77
N LEU A 333 9.67 1.39 -0.31
CA LEU A 333 10.92 0.99 -0.98
C LEU A 333 10.62 0.33 -2.34
N LEU A 334 11.59 0.34 -3.24
CA LEU A 334 11.51 -0.31 -4.54
C LEU A 334 12.78 -1.11 -4.81
N LEU A 335 12.66 -2.43 -4.83
CA LEU A 335 13.76 -3.33 -5.15
C LEU A 335 13.72 -3.68 -6.64
N VAL A 336 14.77 -3.27 -7.37
CA VAL A 336 14.91 -3.57 -8.80
C VAL A 336 16.22 -4.31 -9.01
N LYS A 337 16.17 -5.60 -9.30
CA LYS A 337 17.35 -6.48 -9.36
C LYS A 337 18.15 -6.40 -8.06
N ASP A 338 19.43 -6.04 -8.12
CA ASP A 338 20.32 -5.93 -6.96
C ASP A 338 20.29 -4.55 -6.28
N ASN A 339 19.46 -3.61 -6.75
CA ASN A 339 19.42 -2.24 -6.28
C ASN A 339 18.13 -1.94 -5.51
N LEU A 340 18.28 -1.34 -4.34
CA LEU A 340 17.18 -0.84 -3.52
C LEU A 340 17.08 0.68 -3.67
N PHE A 341 15.97 1.14 -4.24
CA PHE A 341 15.66 2.55 -4.43
C PHE A 341 14.68 3.02 -3.36
N MET A 342 14.89 4.23 -2.89
CA MET A 342 13.98 4.90 -1.96
C MET A 342 13.91 6.40 -2.26
N VAL A 343 12.77 7.01 -1.96
CA VAL A 343 12.58 8.47 -1.96
C VAL A 343 12.05 8.87 -0.60
N SER A 344 12.76 9.74 0.10
CA SER A 344 12.29 10.25 1.38
C SER A 344 11.09 11.20 1.20
N ASP A 345 10.33 11.42 2.27
CA ASP A 345 9.20 12.36 2.28
C ASP A 345 9.62 13.78 1.81
N GLY A 346 10.86 14.17 2.05
CA GLY A 346 11.44 15.46 1.63
C GLY A 346 12.17 15.45 0.29
N GLY A 347 12.04 14.37 -0.51
CA GLY A 347 12.58 14.31 -1.86
C GLY A 347 14.06 13.91 -1.99
N VAL A 348 14.66 13.32 -0.97
CA VAL A 348 15.97 12.69 -1.12
C VAL A 348 15.78 11.31 -1.75
N VAL A 349 16.31 11.12 -2.96
CA VAL A 349 16.30 9.83 -3.67
C VAL A 349 17.63 9.15 -3.50
N THR A 350 17.62 7.88 -3.15
CA THR A 350 18.83 7.10 -2.89
C THR A 350 18.74 5.75 -3.57
N CYS A 351 19.88 5.31 -4.14
CA CYS A 351 20.09 3.95 -4.63
C CYS A 351 21.13 3.25 -3.75
N LEU A 352 20.77 2.10 -3.22
CA LEU A 352 21.65 1.24 -2.42
C LEU A 352 21.85 -0.11 -3.10
N ASP A 353 23.01 -0.72 -2.92
CA ASP A 353 23.17 -2.16 -3.10
C ASP A 353 22.28 -2.87 -2.09
N ALA A 354 21.37 -3.69 -2.55
CA ALA A 354 20.35 -4.31 -1.71
C ALA A 354 20.93 -5.34 -0.72
N LYS A 355 22.05 -5.99 -1.06
CA LYS A 355 22.66 -7.06 -0.25
C LYS A 355 23.49 -6.49 0.90
N THR A 356 24.12 -5.33 0.68
CA THR A 356 25.10 -4.76 1.60
C THR A 356 24.70 -3.44 2.23
N GLY A 357 23.68 -2.76 1.69
CA GLY A 357 23.28 -1.41 2.09
C GLY A 357 24.26 -0.32 1.63
N LYS A 358 25.29 -0.67 0.83
CA LYS A 358 26.25 0.32 0.31
C LYS A 358 25.53 1.28 -0.65
N GLN A 359 25.70 2.58 -0.40
CA GLN A 359 25.13 3.62 -1.26
C GLN A 359 25.89 3.69 -2.59
N HIS A 360 25.14 3.62 -3.70
CA HIS A 360 25.65 3.94 -5.03
C HIS A 360 25.61 5.45 -5.25
N TRP A 361 24.44 6.06 -5.03
CA TRP A 361 24.23 7.51 -5.16
C TRP A 361 23.10 7.99 -4.26
N THR A 362 23.06 9.29 -4.01
CA THR A 362 21.94 10.01 -3.42
C THR A 362 21.81 11.38 -4.06
N GLU A 363 20.57 11.75 -4.39
CA GLU A 363 20.22 12.99 -5.08
C GLU A 363 18.99 13.63 -4.45
N ARG A 364 18.84 14.92 -4.65
CA ARG A 364 17.69 15.68 -4.13
C ARG A 364 16.77 16.11 -5.25
N LEU A 365 15.53 15.65 -5.20
CA LEU A 365 14.43 16.17 -6.01
C LEU A 365 13.65 17.21 -5.22
N ASN A 366 13.06 18.17 -5.95
CA ASN A 366 12.21 19.19 -5.35
C ASN A 366 10.83 18.62 -5.00
N GLY A 367 10.27 19.06 -3.88
CA GLY A 367 8.90 18.74 -3.46
C GLY A 367 8.83 17.69 -2.35
N GLN A 368 7.59 17.41 -1.95
CA GLN A 368 7.24 16.39 -0.94
C GLN A 368 6.72 15.14 -1.64
N TYR A 369 6.98 13.98 -1.05
CA TYR A 369 6.62 12.69 -1.61
C TYR A 369 5.83 11.87 -0.61
N THR A 370 4.66 11.40 -1.03
CA THR A 370 3.81 10.44 -0.30
C THR A 370 3.55 9.20 -1.15
N ALA A 371 3.36 9.40 -2.46
CA ALA A 371 3.19 8.32 -3.42
C ALA A 371 4.43 7.41 -3.46
N SER A 372 4.20 6.10 -3.45
CA SER A 372 5.26 5.10 -3.61
C SER A 372 5.72 5.02 -5.07
N PRO A 373 7.02 4.87 -5.32
CA PRO A 373 7.54 4.71 -6.67
C PRO A 373 7.12 3.38 -7.29
N VAL A 374 7.01 3.35 -8.63
CA VAL A 374 6.84 2.13 -9.42
C VAL A 374 7.93 2.03 -10.47
N CYS A 375 8.28 0.81 -10.87
CA CYS A 375 9.25 0.57 -11.94
C CYS A 375 8.60 -0.20 -13.09
N ALA A 376 8.81 0.30 -14.32
CA ALA A 376 8.39 -0.33 -15.56
C ALA A 376 9.49 -0.18 -16.61
N ALA A 377 9.87 -1.25 -17.30
CA ALA A 377 10.94 -1.27 -18.32
C ALA A 377 12.27 -0.63 -17.85
N GLY A 378 12.62 -0.77 -16.57
CA GLY A 378 13.83 -0.16 -16.01
C GLY A 378 13.74 1.35 -15.76
N LEU A 379 12.55 1.93 -15.83
CA LEU A 379 12.24 3.33 -15.51
C LEU A 379 11.49 3.41 -14.19
N ILE A 380 11.92 4.29 -13.29
CA ILE A 380 11.27 4.54 -12.00
C ILE A 380 10.51 5.86 -12.08
N TYR A 381 9.23 5.82 -11.70
CA TYR A 381 8.32 6.97 -11.69
C TYR A 381 8.15 7.47 -10.26
N LEU A 382 8.57 8.70 -10.00
CA LEU A 382 8.56 9.38 -8.71
C LEU A 382 7.57 10.54 -8.76
N CYS A 383 6.37 10.33 -8.19
CA CYS A 383 5.27 11.31 -8.20
C CYS A 383 5.25 12.13 -6.91
N ASN A 384 5.30 13.46 -6.99
CA ASN A 384 5.30 14.34 -5.82
C ASN A 384 3.94 14.99 -5.53
N GLU A 385 3.80 15.56 -4.35
CA GLU A 385 2.54 16.16 -3.86
C GLU A 385 2.13 17.45 -4.61
N ALA A 386 3.02 18.01 -5.44
CA ALA A 386 2.76 19.19 -6.26
C ALA A 386 2.31 18.86 -7.71
N GLY A 387 2.32 17.57 -8.11
CA GLY A 387 1.90 17.15 -9.45
C GLY A 387 3.04 16.79 -10.39
N LYS A 388 4.28 16.94 -9.95
CA LYS A 388 5.45 16.60 -10.74
C LYS A 388 5.77 15.11 -10.66
N THR A 389 6.02 14.49 -11.81
CA THR A 389 6.57 13.14 -11.90
C THR A 389 7.97 13.20 -12.50
N THR A 390 8.98 12.80 -11.74
CA THR A 390 10.33 12.60 -12.25
C THR A 390 10.50 11.15 -12.66
N VAL A 391 10.94 10.91 -13.89
CA VAL A 391 11.25 9.57 -14.42
C VAL A 391 12.76 9.43 -14.41
N ILE A 392 13.26 8.43 -13.69
CA ILE A 392 14.70 8.14 -13.62
C ILE A 392 14.97 6.73 -14.10
N ARG A 393 16.21 6.44 -14.50
CA ARG A 393 16.65 5.09 -14.83
C ARG A 393 16.94 4.28 -13.56
N ALA A 394 16.49 3.03 -13.54
CA ALA A 394 16.79 2.09 -12.46
C ALA A 394 18.23 1.55 -12.61
N SER A 395 19.22 2.35 -12.24
CA SER A 395 20.65 2.11 -12.47
C SER A 395 21.49 2.49 -11.25
N THR A 396 22.73 2.00 -11.20
CA THR A 396 23.78 2.43 -10.27
C THR A 396 24.35 3.81 -10.57
N ASP A 397 24.01 4.38 -11.74
CA ASP A 397 24.30 5.75 -12.12
C ASP A 397 23.00 6.55 -12.15
N TYR A 398 23.00 7.75 -11.58
CA TYR A 398 21.83 8.60 -11.55
C TYR A 398 21.57 9.25 -12.90
N GLU A 399 20.40 9.00 -13.49
CA GLU A 399 19.98 9.59 -14.77
C GLU A 399 18.50 9.96 -14.70
N VAL A 400 18.20 11.25 -14.92
CA VAL A 400 16.83 11.74 -15.11
C VAL A 400 16.49 11.62 -16.60
N VAL A 401 15.48 10.81 -16.90
CA VAL A 401 15.00 10.59 -18.28
C VAL A 401 14.01 11.67 -18.69
N ALA A 402 13.10 12.05 -17.78
CA ALA A 402 12.08 13.05 -18.07
C ALA A 402 11.50 13.63 -16.77
N THR A 403 10.83 14.77 -16.93
CA THR A 403 10.01 15.39 -15.89
C THR A 403 8.68 15.81 -16.49
N ASN A 404 7.59 15.48 -15.81
CA ASN A 404 6.22 15.68 -16.28
C ASN A 404 5.40 16.36 -15.18
N ASP A 405 4.40 17.13 -15.56
CA ASP A 405 3.52 17.83 -14.62
C ASP A 405 2.05 17.53 -14.95
N LEU A 406 1.25 17.28 -13.91
CA LEU A 406 -0.21 17.20 -13.93
C LEU A 406 -0.80 18.02 -12.79
N ASP A 407 -2.02 18.49 -12.98
CA ASP A 407 -2.72 19.32 -12.00
C ASP A 407 -3.04 18.57 -10.68
N ALA A 408 -3.17 19.34 -9.62
CA ALA A 408 -3.66 18.94 -8.29
C ALA A 408 -2.74 18.03 -7.45
N GLY A 409 -1.64 17.51 -7.97
CA GLY A 409 -0.64 16.77 -7.19
C GLY A 409 -1.04 15.34 -6.79
N PHE A 410 -0.04 14.58 -6.32
CA PHE A 410 -0.18 13.15 -6.04
C PHE A 410 -0.09 12.83 -4.55
N MET A 411 -1.02 12.01 -4.07
CA MET A 411 -0.95 11.31 -2.79
C MET A 411 -0.97 9.79 -3.03
N ALA A 412 -1.68 9.36 -4.06
CA ALA A 412 -1.80 7.97 -4.49
C ALA A 412 -0.60 7.52 -5.31
N SER A 413 -0.24 6.25 -5.19
CA SER A 413 0.83 5.65 -6.00
C SER A 413 0.31 5.28 -7.39
N PRO A 414 1.15 5.32 -8.44
CA PRO A 414 0.78 4.91 -9.79
C PRO A 414 0.38 3.44 -9.89
N ALA A 415 -0.46 3.10 -10.87
CA ALA A 415 -0.63 1.75 -11.39
C ALA A 415 -0.09 1.69 -12.83
N VAL A 416 0.34 0.50 -13.26
CA VAL A 416 0.84 0.25 -14.62
C VAL A 416 0.13 -0.94 -15.21
N VAL A 417 -0.50 -0.75 -16.37
CA VAL A 417 -1.28 -1.80 -17.04
C VAL A 417 -0.92 -1.82 -18.52
N GLY A 418 -0.32 -2.91 -18.99
CA GLY A 418 0.38 -2.88 -20.27
C GLY A 418 1.39 -1.73 -20.28
N ASP A 419 1.43 -0.96 -21.35
CA ASP A 419 2.27 0.24 -21.47
C ASP A 419 1.55 1.54 -21.04
N THR A 420 0.47 1.44 -20.26
CA THR A 420 -0.31 2.59 -19.79
C THR A 420 -0.08 2.83 -18.29
N LEU A 421 0.24 4.07 -17.93
CA LEU A 421 0.21 4.51 -16.53
C LEU A 421 -1.19 4.98 -16.15
N ILE A 422 -1.72 4.46 -15.05
CA ILE A 422 -2.94 4.97 -14.43
C ILE A 422 -2.52 5.79 -13.21
N LEU A 423 -2.72 7.10 -13.29
CA LEU A 423 -2.33 8.05 -12.27
C LEU A 423 -3.56 8.63 -11.58
N ARG A 424 -3.50 8.80 -10.28
CA ARG A 424 -4.52 9.49 -9.49
C ARG A 424 -3.92 10.73 -8.87
N THR A 425 -4.37 11.90 -9.30
CA THR A 425 -4.15 13.17 -8.59
C THR A 425 -5.18 13.33 -7.46
N LYS A 426 -5.12 14.41 -6.71
CA LYS A 426 -6.11 14.73 -5.66
C LYS A 426 -7.53 14.85 -6.17
N THR A 427 -7.73 15.08 -7.48
CA THR A 427 -9.02 15.42 -8.10
C THR A 427 -9.40 14.58 -9.31
N HIS A 428 -8.45 13.90 -9.96
CA HIS A 428 -8.68 13.20 -11.22
C HIS A 428 -7.95 11.85 -11.29
N LEU A 429 -8.50 10.96 -12.08
CA LEU A 429 -7.79 9.80 -12.65
C LEU A 429 -7.33 10.15 -14.07
N TYR A 430 -6.15 9.65 -14.44
CA TYR A 430 -5.58 9.79 -15.78
C TYR A 430 -5.12 8.44 -16.31
N ALA A 431 -5.33 8.18 -17.60
CA ALA A 431 -4.57 7.19 -18.33
C ALA A 431 -3.55 7.89 -19.22
N ILE A 432 -2.29 7.53 -19.03
CA ILE A 432 -1.17 8.08 -19.80
C ILE A 432 -0.57 6.95 -20.63
N ALA A 433 -0.50 7.14 -21.95
CA ALA A 433 0.14 6.20 -22.87
C ALA A 433 1.03 6.93 -23.87
N GLY A 434 2.15 6.32 -24.24
CA GLY A 434 2.97 6.80 -25.34
C GLY A 434 2.20 6.63 -26.67
N ARG A 435 2.21 7.66 -27.51
CA ARG A 435 1.74 7.58 -28.90
C ARG A 435 2.92 7.55 -29.84
#